data_a0d67dde64e923f9e0b28ea53b0e5ed4
#
_entry.id   a0d67dde64e923f9e0b28ea53b0e5ed4
#
_cell.length_a   1.000
_cell.length_b   1.000
_cell.length_c   1.000
_cell.angle_alpha   90.00
_cell.angle_beta   90.00
_cell.angle_gamma   90.00
#
_symmetry.space_group_name_H-M   'P 1'
#
loop_
_entity.id
_entity.type
_entity.pdbx_description
1 polymer ?
#
loop_
_entity_poly.entity_id
_entity_poly.type
_entity_poly.pdbx_seq_one_letter_code
_entity_poly.pdbx_strand_id
1 'polypeptide(L)'
;VAASKRLQPTFSRFSGHSADFMSVFFTHVAVGSRNPVKVAAVRAVLARIQPAIRLESVEVASGVPDQPMGDAETQRGARQRAQAALQQTGAECAIGLEGGVVLLPDGSMRSCAWAVVVDRSGREGMGGSLSMPLPDMVAARIRAGEELGHAMDALAQTVGTKHGRGAVGILTAGLIDRQGAYEPMISYALAPWLAPAWYEPPAVARD
;
A
#
# COMPACT_ATOMS: atom_id res chain seq x y z
N VAL A 1 -20.31 -3.87 52.27
CA VAL A 1 -20.70 -3.79 50.86
C VAL A 1 -19.97 -2.57 50.29
N ALA A 2 -18.83 -2.80 49.66
CA ALA A 2 -18.01 -1.75 49.06
C ALA A 2 -18.38 -1.57 47.57
N ALA A 3 -18.84 -0.39 47.21
CA ALA A 3 -19.19 -0.04 45.84
C ALA A 3 -17.94 0.14 45.00
N SER A 4 -17.76 -0.72 44.01
CA SER A 4 -16.74 -0.62 42.98
C SER A 4 -17.02 0.59 42.07
N LYS A 5 -16.23 1.65 42.15
CA LYS A 5 -16.21 2.74 41.20
C LYS A 5 -15.56 2.25 39.92
N ARG A 6 -16.35 2.01 38.86
CA ARG A 6 -15.85 1.85 37.49
C ARG A 6 -15.23 3.18 37.02
N LEU A 7 -13.94 3.19 36.84
CA LEU A 7 -13.27 4.24 36.10
C LEU A 7 -13.72 4.16 34.63
N GLN A 8 -14.53 5.12 34.21
CA GLN A 8 -14.78 5.35 32.78
C GLN A 8 -13.59 6.10 32.22
N PRO A 9 -12.98 5.66 31.11
CA PRO A 9 -11.97 6.46 30.44
C PRO A 9 -12.65 7.70 29.86
N THR A 10 -12.31 8.87 30.39
CA THR A 10 -12.67 10.15 29.82
C THR A 10 -11.91 10.35 28.52
N PHE A 11 -12.53 10.04 27.38
CA PHE A 11 -12.13 10.54 26.06
C PHE A 11 -12.43 12.04 26.02
N SER A 12 -11.59 12.82 26.67
CA SER A 12 -11.67 14.27 26.66
C SER A 12 -10.89 14.83 25.46
N ARG A 13 -11.65 15.28 24.46
CA ARG A 13 -11.33 16.35 23.52
C ARG A 13 -10.10 16.16 22.60
N PHE A 14 -10.31 15.46 21.49
CA PHE A 14 -9.64 15.79 20.22
C PHE A 14 -10.49 16.83 19.45
N SER A 15 -10.81 17.95 20.07
CA SER A 15 -11.46 19.10 19.43
C SER A 15 -10.48 20.25 19.36
N GLY A 16 -9.60 20.28 18.36
CA GLY A 16 -8.68 21.40 18.22
C GLY A 16 -7.68 21.37 17.07
N HIS A 17 -7.86 20.54 16.04
CA HIS A 17 -6.92 20.53 14.90
C HIS A 17 -7.60 20.32 13.55
N SER A 18 -8.86 20.72 13.38
CA SER A 18 -9.54 20.54 12.08
C SER A 18 -9.25 21.65 11.06
N ALA A 19 -8.57 22.73 11.42
CA ALA A 19 -8.27 23.84 10.52
C ALA A 19 -6.84 23.84 9.97
N ASP A 20 -5.86 23.30 10.70
CA ASP A 20 -4.46 23.23 10.23
C ASP A 20 -4.13 21.99 9.38
N PHE A 21 -5.07 21.07 9.26
CA PHE A 21 -4.89 19.79 8.54
C PHE A 21 -4.80 19.95 7.01
N MET A 22 -5.14 21.12 6.48
CA MET A 22 -5.20 21.37 5.03
C MET A 22 -4.01 22.14 4.46
N SER A 23 -2.99 22.50 5.23
CA SER A 23 -2.02 23.49 4.77
C SER A 23 -0.84 22.94 3.98
N VAL A 24 -0.55 21.64 3.96
CA VAL A 24 0.56 21.08 3.16
C VAL A 24 0.24 19.68 2.66
N PHE A 25 -0.71 19.55 1.76
CA PHE A 25 -0.80 18.32 1.01
C PHE A 25 -0.26 18.54 -0.41
N PHE A 26 0.32 17.50 -0.99
CA PHE A 26 0.95 17.56 -2.30
C PHE A 26 -0.02 18.00 -3.39
N THR A 27 0.44 18.83 -4.31
CA THR A 27 -0.32 19.24 -5.50
C THR A 27 -0.03 18.33 -6.70
N HIS A 28 1.15 17.73 -6.72
CA HIS A 28 1.59 16.82 -7.77
C HIS A 28 2.18 15.54 -7.17
N VAL A 29 1.52 14.42 -7.42
CA VAL A 29 1.90 13.08 -6.96
C VAL A 29 2.15 12.18 -8.17
N ALA A 30 3.24 11.40 -8.13
CA ALA A 30 3.51 10.36 -9.12
C ALA A 30 3.12 8.97 -8.61
N VAL A 31 2.78 8.06 -9.52
CA VAL A 31 2.67 6.64 -9.23
C VAL A 31 3.59 5.84 -10.14
N GLY A 32 4.47 5.02 -9.56
CA GLY A 32 5.46 4.20 -10.25
C GLY A 32 4.84 2.94 -10.88
N SER A 33 3.78 3.11 -11.64
CA SER A 33 3.10 2.03 -12.37
C SER A 33 2.12 2.61 -13.38
N ARG A 34 1.97 1.92 -14.53
CA ARG A 34 0.86 2.15 -15.48
C ARG A 34 -0.27 1.12 -15.33
N ASN A 35 -0.15 0.19 -14.38
CA ASN A 35 -1.24 -0.76 -14.12
C ASN A 35 -2.51 0.00 -13.69
N PRO A 36 -3.64 -0.14 -14.43
CA PRO A 36 -4.83 0.67 -14.19
C PRO A 36 -5.41 0.49 -12.79
N VAL A 37 -5.32 -0.70 -12.22
CA VAL A 37 -5.81 -1.01 -10.86
C VAL A 37 -4.97 -0.29 -9.80
N LYS A 38 -3.64 -0.29 -9.96
CA LYS A 38 -2.73 0.44 -9.05
C LYS A 38 -2.98 1.95 -9.13
N VAL A 39 -3.11 2.49 -10.35
CA VAL A 39 -3.39 3.91 -10.57
C VAL A 39 -4.75 4.31 -10.02
N ALA A 40 -5.78 3.49 -10.22
CA ALA A 40 -7.13 3.73 -9.70
C ALA A 40 -7.15 3.75 -8.16
N ALA A 41 -6.46 2.82 -7.51
CA ALA A 41 -6.33 2.79 -6.05
C ALA A 41 -5.68 4.06 -5.49
N VAL A 42 -4.56 4.50 -6.09
CA VAL A 42 -3.91 5.75 -5.69
C VAL A 42 -4.84 6.94 -5.89
N ARG A 43 -5.49 7.04 -7.04
CA ARG A 43 -6.46 8.11 -7.34
C ARG A 43 -7.60 8.15 -6.33
N ALA A 44 -8.18 6.99 -5.99
CA ALA A 44 -9.28 6.89 -5.04
C ALA A 44 -8.89 7.36 -3.64
N VAL A 45 -7.69 7.02 -3.17
CA VAL A 45 -7.19 7.48 -1.87
C VAL A 45 -6.93 8.98 -1.88
N LEU A 46 -6.19 9.47 -2.90
CA LEU A 46 -5.85 10.90 -2.99
C LEU A 46 -7.09 11.79 -3.13
N ALA A 47 -8.12 11.34 -3.87
CA ALA A 47 -9.36 12.08 -4.01
C ALA A 47 -10.12 12.28 -2.69
N ARG A 48 -9.97 11.38 -1.72
CA ARG A 48 -10.52 11.53 -0.36
C ARG A 48 -9.78 12.56 0.49
N ILE A 49 -8.52 12.83 0.14
CA ILE A 49 -7.68 13.78 0.86
C ILE A 49 -7.81 15.16 0.22
N GLN A 50 -7.56 15.24 -1.08
CA GLN A 50 -7.60 16.47 -1.86
C GLN A 50 -7.93 16.16 -3.32
N PRO A 51 -9.17 16.45 -3.78
CA PRO A 51 -9.61 16.10 -5.14
C PRO A 51 -8.81 16.76 -6.28
N ALA A 52 -8.16 17.88 -6.02
CA ALA A 52 -7.41 18.65 -7.01
C ALA A 52 -5.95 18.18 -7.23
N ILE A 53 -5.52 17.07 -6.60
CA ILE A 53 -4.16 16.54 -6.77
C ILE A 53 -3.96 16.09 -8.22
N ARG A 54 -2.91 16.62 -8.87
CA ARG A 54 -2.43 16.10 -10.14
C ARG A 54 -1.76 14.76 -9.91
N LEU A 55 -2.32 13.69 -10.47
CA LEU A 55 -1.73 12.36 -10.45
C LEU A 55 -1.08 12.06 -11.79
N GLU A 56 0.21 11.74 -11.79
CA GLU A 56 0.99 11.32 -12.95
C GLU A 56 1.42 9.86 -12.81
N SER A 57 1.13 9.04 -13.83
CA SER A 57 1.53 7.63 -13.85
C SER A 57 2.71 7.42 -14.78
N VAL A 58 3.76 6.76 -14.29
CA VAL A 58 4.95 6.42 -15.06
C VAL A 58 5.30 4.95 -14.94
N GLU A 59 5.81 4.38 -16.01
CA GLU A 59 6.34 3.03 -15.99
C GLU A 59 7.77 3.06 -15.46
N VAL A 60 8.02 2.29 -14.41
CA VAL A 60 9.34 2.17 -13.79
C VAL A 60 9.61 0.71 -13.40
N ALA A 61 10.86 0.29 -13.45
CA ALA A 61 11.27 -1.01 -12.97
C ALA A 61 11.12 -1.12 -11.45
N SER A 62 10.76 -2.32 -10.98
CA SER A 62 10.70 -2.62 -9.55
C SER A 62 12.07 -2.98 -8.97
N GLY A 63 13.02 -3.43 -9.83
CA GLY A 63 14.31 -3.93 -9.40
C GLY A 63 14.26 -5.23 -8.58
N VAL A 64 13.12 -5.90 -8.59
CA VAL A 64 12.91 -7.23 -8.01
C VAL A 64 12.34 -8.17 -9.07
N PRO A 65 12.39 -9.50 -8.86
CA PRO A 65 11.78 -10.46 -9.78
C PRO A 65 10.28 -10.19 -10.02
N ASP A 66 9.74 -10.71 -11.12
CA ASP A 66 8.31 -10.59 -11.46
C ASP A 66 7.41 -11.17 -10.37
N GLN A 67 7.88 -12.22 -9.70
CA GLN A 67 7.28 -12.77 -8.50
C GLN A 67 8.17 -12.51 -7.28
N PRO A 68 7.98 -11.41 -6.54
CA PRO A 68 8.71 -11.16 -5.30
C PRO A 68 8.36 -12.20 -4.23
N MET A 69 9.40 -12.69 -3.54
CA MET A 69 9.27 -13.69 -2.49
C MET A 69 9.58 -13.07 -1.12
N GLY A 70 8.56 -12.99 -0.29
CA GLY A 70 8.64 -12.41 1.05
C GLY A 70 8.34 -10.92 1.11
N ASP A 71 8.02 -10.46 2.33
CA ASP A 71 7.67 -9.06 2.58
C ASP A 71 8.83 -8.12 2.26
N ALA A 72 10.06 -8.47 2.64
CA ALA A 72 11.24 -7.62 2.44
C ALA A 72 11.52 -7.35 0.95
N GLU A 73 11.39 -8.34 0.08
CA GLU A 73 11.58 -8.18 -1.35
C GLU A 73 10.46 -7.34 -1.97
N THR A 74 9.21 -7.59 -1.57
CA THR A 74 8.05 -6.82 -2.00
C THR A 74 8.16 -5.35 -1.59
N GLN A 75 8.61 -5.07 -0.36
CA GLN A 75 8.88 -3.71 0.13
C GLN A 75 9.97 -3.02 -0.69
N ARG A 76 11.06 -3.73 -1.02
CA ARG A 76 12.12 -3.18 -1.88
C ARG A 76 11.56 -2.78 -3.23
N GLY A 77 10.76 -3.65 -3.86
CA GLY A 77 10.13 -3.36 -5.16
C GLY A 77 9.22 -2.13 -5.10
N ALA A 78 8.38 -2.03 -4.08
CA ALA A 78 7.51 -0.86 -3.87
C ALA A 78 8.33 0.42 -3.68
N ARG A 79 9.38 0.38 -2.84
CA ARG A 79 10.27 1.52 -2.59
C ARG A 79 10.97 1.97 -3.87
N GLN A 80 11.53 1.06 -4.63
CA GLN A 80 12.24 1.37 -5.86
C GLN A 80 11.33 2.00 -6.91
N ARG A 81 10.09 1.52 -7.02
CA ARG A 81 9.09 2.16 -7.89
C ARG A 81 8.76 3.58 -7.45
N ALA A 82 8.58 3.83 -6.14
CA ALA A 82 8.32 5.16 -5.62
C ALA A 82 9.49 6.12 -5.93
N GLN A 83 10.72 5.72 -5.59
CA GLN A 83 11.91 6.52 -5.81
C GLN A 83 12.16 6.83 -7.30
N ALA A 84 12.05 5.83 -8.16
CA ALA A 84 12.23 6.01 -9.60
C ALA A 84 11.14 6.91 -10.20
N ALA A 85 9.88 6.79 -9.77
CA ALA A 85 8.81 7.66 -10.22
C ALA A 85 9.03 9.11 -9.76
N LEU A 86 9.48 9.33 -8.52
CA LEU A 86 9.81 10.66 -8.00
C LEU A 86 10.91 11.33 -8.83
N GLN A 87 11.98 10.59 -9.13
CA GLN A 87 13.11 11.08 -9.93
C GLN A 87 12.68 11.39 -11.37
N GLN A 88 11.90 10.50 -11.99
CA GLN A 88 11.52 10.65 -13.40
C GLN A 88 10.55 11.79 -13.65
N THR A 89 9.62 12.05 -12.73
CA THR A 89 8.55 13.05 -12.93
C THR A 89 8.86 14.39 -12.30
N GLY A 90 9.77 14.44 -11.33
CA GLY A 90 9.97 15.62 -10.49
C GLY A 90 8.69 15.99 -9.70
N ALA A 91 7.80 15.03 -9.41
CA ALA A 91 6.65 15.25 -8.53
C ALA A 91 7.09 15.61 -7.09
N GLU A 92 6.22 16.16 -6.29
CA GLU A 92 6.49 16.49 -4.88
C GLU A 92 6.58 15.22 -4.02
N CYS A 93 5.81 14.20 -4.43
CA CYS A 93 5.69 12.92 -3.76
C CYS A 93 5.46 11.83 -4.80
N ALA A 94 5.89 10.60 -4.50
CA ALA A 94 5.61 9.46 -5.36
C ALA A 94 5.22 8.22 -4.55
N ILE A 95 4.39 7.38 -5.17
CA ILE A 95 3.83 6.17 -4.59
C ILE A 95 4.24 4.97 -5.44
N GLY A 96 4.85 4.00 -4.79
CA GLY A 96 5.17 2.69 -5.38
C GLY A 96 4.34 1.60 -4.73
N LEU A 97 3.88 0.66 -5.56
CA LEU A 97 3.06 -0.47 -5.13
C LEU A 97 3.65 -1.76 -5.68
N GLU A 98 3.85 -2.74 -4.82
CA GLU A 98 4.32 -4.06 -5.23
C GLU A 98 3.53 -5.17 -4.54
N GLY A 99 3.34 -6.29 -5.27
CA GLY A 99 2.71 -7.50 -4.77
C GLY A 99 3.71 -8.65 -4.77
N GLY A 100 3.55 -9.56 -3.83
CA GLY A 100 4.40 -10.74 -3.70
C GLY A 100 3.71 -11.87 -2.97
N VAL A 101 4.46 -12.89 -2.64
CA VAL A 101 4.01 -14.03 -1.83
C VAL A 101 5.02 -14.32 -0.74
N VAL A 102 4.55 -14.86 0.38
CA VAL A 102 5.40 -15.29 1.49
C VAL A 102 5.25 -16.79 1.65
N LEU A 103 6.36 -17.50 1.61
CA LEU A 103 6.44 -18.92 1.99
C LEU A 103 6.54 -18.99 3.53
N LEU A 104 5.65 -19.76 4.14
CA LEU A 104 5.63 -19.97 5.58
C LEU A 104 6.44 -21.20 5.98
N PRO A 105 6.86 -21.34 7.24
CA PRO A 105 7.68 -22.47 7.71
C PRO A 105 7.04 -23.84 7.51
N ASP A 106 5.71 -23.91 7.49
CA ASP A 106 4.96 -25.14 7.26
C ASP A 106 4.83 -25.49 5.76
N GLY A 107 5.42 -24.69 4.87
CA GLY A 107 5.37 -24.86 3.43
C GLY A 107 4.13 -24.25 2.78
N SER A 108 3.17 -23.72 3.52
CA SER A 108 2.06 -22.97 2.97
C SER A 108 2.49 -21.60 2.44
N MET A 109 1.67 -20.97 1.62
CA MET A 109 1.94 -19.63 1.09
C MET A 109 0.80 -18.67 1.41
N ARG A 110 1.15 -17.40 1.60
CA ARG A 110 0.20 -16.29 1.67
C ARG A 110 0.57 -15.21 0.65
N SER A 111 -0.43 -14.50 0.16
CA SER A 111 -0.18 -13.28 -0.60
C SER A 111 0.37 -12.17 0.31
N CYS A 112 1.11 -11.24 -0.26
CA CYS A 112 1.46 -9.98 0.38
C CYS A 112 1.45 -8.85 -0.64
N ALA A 113 1.32 -7.61 -0.18
CA ALA A 113 1.49 -6.43 -1.01
C ALA A 113 1.89 -5.25 -0.13
N TRP A 114 2.65 -4.31 -0.69
CA TRP A 114 3.17 -3.15 0.02
C TRP A 114 3.02 -1.88 -0.81
N ALA A 115 2.73 -0.80 -0.12
CA ALA A 115 2.77 0.56 -0.64
C ALA A 115 3.91 1.32 0.04
N VAL A 116 4.68 2.06 -0.73
CA VAL A 116 5.69 2.99 -0.22
C VAL A 116 5.42 4.36 -0.81
N VAL A 117 5.46 5.37 0.03
CA VAL A 117 5.36 6.78 -0.33
C VAL A 117 6.68 7.45 0.00
N VAL A 118 7.22 8.23 -0.93
CA VAL A 118 8.42 9.02 -0.72
C VAL A 118 8.19 10.46 -1.20
N ASP A 119 8.73 11.45 -0.50
CA ASP A 119 8.70 12.84 -0.93
C ASP A 119 10.10 13.38 -1.26
N ARG A 120 10.17 14.61 -1.75
CA ARG A 120 11.44 15.28 -2.13
C ARG A 120 12.39 15.51 -0.96
N SER A 121 11.89 15.52 0.27
CA SER A 121 12.72 15.67 1.47
C SER A 121 13.41 14.35 1.85
N GLY A 122 13.02 13.24 1.22
CA GLY A 122 13.46 11.89 1.58
C GLY A 122 12.64 11.25 2.68
N ARG A 123 11.55 11.90 3.12
CA ARG A 123 10.60 11.28 4.06
C ARG A 123 9.93 10.08 3.40
N GLU A 124 9.89 8.97 4.11
CA GLU A 124 9.27 7.73 3.65
C GLU A 124 8.14 7.30 4.59
N GLY A 125 7.06 6.83 4.00
CA GLY A 125 6.00 6.11 4.69
C GLY A 125 5.74 4.77 4.01
N MET A 126 5.35 3.77 4.79
CA MET A 126 5.11 2.42 4.29
C MET A 126 3.80 1.87 4.86
N GLY A 127 3.03 1.21 4.00
CA GLY A 127 1.80 0.53 4.35
C GLY A 127 1.77 -0.87 3.73
N GLY A 128 1.44 -1.83 4.51
CA GLY A 128 1.29 -3.23 4.11
C GLY A 128 0.16 -3.84 4.92
N SER A 129 -0.08 -5.03 4.84
CA SER A 129 -0.43 -5.85 3.72
C SER A 129 -1.75 -6.53 4.09
N LEU A 130 -2.72 -6.45 3.23
CA LEU A 130 -3.82 -7.41 3.32
C LEU A 130 -3.28 -8.75 2.82
N SER A 131 -3.08 -9.67 3.75
CA SER A 131 -2.52 -10.99 3.49
C SER A 131 -3.62 -12.03 3.58
N MET A 132 -3.66 -12.96 2.63
CA MET A 132 -4.55 -14.12 2.67
C MET A 132 -3.76 -15.39 2.32
N PRO A 133 -4.15 -16.56 2.89
CA PRO A 133 -3.56 -17.82 2.48
C PRO A 133 -3.87 -18.10 1.00
N LEU A 134 -2.91 -18.71 0.31
CA LEU A 134 -3.09 -19.15 -1.07
C LEU A 134 -3.44 -20.65 -1.08
N PRO A 135 -4.37 -21.09 -1.94
CA PRO A 135 -4.65 -22.51 -2.12
C PRO A 135 -3.39 -23.29 -2.53
N ASP A 136 -3.28 -24.54 -2.10
CA ASP A 136 -2.11 -25.38 -2.38
C ASP A 136 -1.82 -25.53 -3.89
N MET A 137 -2.86 -25.60 -4.72
CA MET A 137 -2.73 -25.64 -6.18
C MET A 137 -2.11 -24.37 -6.75
N VAL A 138 -2.38 -23.21 -6.17
CA VAL A 138 -1.75 -21.94 -6.55
C VAL A 138 -0.29 -21.91 -6.07
N ALA A 139 -0.06 -22.29 -4.81
CA ALA A 139 1.27 -22.37 -4.23
C ALA A 139 2.20 -23.33 -4.99
N ALA A 140 1.67 -24.47 -5.48
CA ALA A 140 2.44 -25.41 -6.29
C ALA A 140 2.94 -24.79 -7.60
N ARG A 141 2.11 -24.01 -8.29
CA ARG A 141 2.50 -23.31 -9.52
C ARG A 141 3.55 -22.23 -9.27
N ILE A 142 3.40 -21.48 -8.16
CA ILE A 142 4.39 -20.47 -7.78
C ILE A 142 5.74 -21.12 -7.44
N ARG A 143 5.75 -22.28 -6.74
CA ARG A 143 6.99 -23.06 -6.52
C ARG A 143 7.63 -23.56 -7.82
N ALA A 144 6.82 -23.79 -8.85
CA ALA A 144 7.30 -24.13 -10.18
C ALA A 144 7.81 -22.93 -10.99
N GLY A 145 7.82 -21.72 -10.41
CA GLY A 145 8.37 -20.52 -11.01
C GLY A 145 7.33 -19.61 -11.69
N GLU A 146 6.03 -19.88 -11.54
CA GLU A 146 5.01 -19.00 -12.12
C GLU A 146 4.74 -17.77 -11.22
N GLU A 147 4.40 -16.65 -11.85
CA GLU A 147 3.89 -15.46 -11.17
C GLU A 147 2.44 -15.70 -10.74
N LEU A 148 2.05 -15.17 -9.56
CA LEU A 148 0.72 -15.37 -8.95
C LEU A 148 -0.44 -15.08 -9.91
N GLY A 149 -0.36 -14.00 -10.70
CA GLY A 149 -1.41 -13.63 -11.65
C GLY A 149 -1.55 -14.67 -12.75
N HIS A 150 -0.45 -15.21 -13.28
CA HIS A 150 -0.46 -16.26 -14.28
C HIS A 150 -0.97 -17.59 -13.71
N ALA A 151 -0.55 -17.96 -12.50
CA ALA A 151 -1.08 -19.13 -11.81
C ALA A 151 -2.60 -19.04 -11.61
N MET A 152 -3.09 -17.86 -11.24
CA MET A 152 -4.54 -17.61 -11.10
C MET A 152 -5.27 -17.66 -12.44
N ASP A 153 -4.71 -17.04 -13.49
CA ASP A 153 -5.29 -17.08 -14.85
C ASP A 153 -5.49 -18.51 -15.33
N ALA A 154 -4.47 -19.35 -15.16
CA ALA A 154 -4.51 -20.74 -15.58
C ALA A 154 -5.54 -21.56 -14.78
N LEU A 155 -5.64 -21.38 -13.47
CA LEU A 155 -6.55 -22.13 -12.61
C LEU A 155 -8.00 -21.66 -12.71
N ALA A 156 -8.23 -20.36 -12.89
CA ALA A 156 -9.55 -19.78 -13.02
C ALA A 156 -10.06 -19.73 -14.49
N GLN A 157 -9.28 -20.28 -15.43
CA GLN A 157 -9.57 -20.25 -16.87
C GLN A 157 -9.92 -18.84 -17.39
N THR A 158 -9.13 -17.85 -16.95
CA THR A 158 -9.29 -16.44 -17.29
C THR A 158 -7.98 -15.85 -17.82
N VAL A 159 -7.99 -14.57 -18.18
CA VAL A 159 -6.79 -13.87 -18.68
C VAL A 159 -6.74 -12.49 -18.07
N GLY A 160 -5.54 -12.07 -17.68
CA GLY A 160 -5.30 -10.69 -17.23
C GLY A 160 -5.76 -10.41 -15.81
N THR A 161 -5.83 -11.40 -14.95
CA THR A 161 -6.20 -11.28 -13.53
C THR A 161 -5.48 -10.13 -12.84
N LYS A 162 -4.20 -9.91 -13.14
CA LYS A 162 -3.39 -8.83 -12.55
C LYS A 162 -3.81 -7.41 -12.98
N HIS A 163 -4.58 -7.27 -14.05
CA HIS A 163 -5.12 -5.99 -14.55
C HIS A 163 -6.59 -5.78 -14.17
N GLY A 164 -7.20 -6.75 -13.49
CA GLY A 164 -8.58 -6.74 -13.05
C GLY A 164 -8.73 -7.05 -11.56
N ARG A 165 -9.56 -8.03 -11.25
CA ARG A 165 -9.91 -8.39 -9.86
C ARG A 165 -8.73 -8.82 -8.99
N GLY A 166 -7.64 -9.33 -9.61
CA GLY A 166 -6.51 -9.93 -8.91
C GLY A 166 -6.86 -11.28 -8.27
N ALA A 167 -5.86 -11.95 -7.71
CA ALA A 167 -6.07 -13.17 -6.94
C ALA A 167 -7.07 -12.94 -5.78
N VAL A 168 -6.99 -11.79 -5.12
CA VAL A 168 -7.90 -11.44 -4.02
C VAL A 168 -9.36 -11.45 -4.48
N GLY A 169 -9.68 -10.86 -5.63
CA GLY A 169 -11.06 -10.82 -6.11
C GLY A 169 -11.61 -12.18 -6.53
N ILE A 170 -10.76 -13.07 -7.04
CA ILE A 170 -11.16 -14.44 -7.37
C ILE A 170 -11.39 -15.24 -6.09
N LEU A 171 -10.42 -15.25 -5.17
CA LEU A 171 -10.44 -16.08 -3.96
C LEU A 171 -11.45 -15.60 -2.91
N THR A 172 -11.89 -14.35 -2.98
CA THR A 172 -12.94 -13.80 -2.11
C THR A 172 -14.31 -13.73 -2.80
N ALA A 173 -14.47 -14.37 -3.96
CA ALA A 173 -15.70 -14.32 -4.74
C ALA A 173 -16.18 -12.87 -5.05
N GLY A 174 -15.27 -11.93 -5.15
CA GLY A 174 -15.55 -10.52 -5.44
C GLY A 174 -15.92 -9.64 -4.25
N LEU A 175 -15.85 -10.17 -3.01
CA LEU A 175 -16.07 -9.34 -1.81
C LEU A 175 -15.04 -8.21 -1.66
N ILE A 176 -13.81 -8.46 -2.09
CA ILE A 176 -12.73 -7.49 -2.16
C ILE A 176 -12.09 -7.62 -3.54
N ASP A 177 -11.96 -6.54 -4.27
CA ASP A 177 -11.16 -6.51 -5.49
C ASP A 177 -9.73 -6.03 -5.22
N ARG A 178 -8.88 -6.08 -6.23
CA ARG A 178 -7.49 -5.69 -6.10
C ARG A 178 -7.31 -4.20 -5.81
N GLN A 179 -8.18 -3.33 -6.31
CA GLN A 179 -8.17 -1.90 -6.01
C GLN A 179 -8.48 -1.68 -4.53
N GLY A 180 -9.58 -2.24 -4.04
CA GLY A 180 -9.99 -2.15 -2.63
C GLY A 180 -8.94 -2.72 -1.67
N ALA A 181 -8.16 -3.73 -2.10
CA ALA A 181 -7.04 -4.24 -1.31
C ALA A 181 -5.85 -3.27 -1.23
N TYR A 182 -5.59 -2.48 -2.27
CA TYR A 182 -4.49 -1.50 -2.27
C TYR A 182 -4.81 -0.22 -1.47
N GLU A 183 -6.06 0.23 -1.45
CA GLU A 183 -6.43 1.52 -0.85
C GLU A 183 -6.03 1.66 0.63
N PRO A 184 -6.29 0.67 1.52
CA PRO A 184 -5.83 0.74 2.91
C PRO A 184 -4.31 0.84 3.04
N MET A 185 -3.55 0.11 2.22
CA MET A 185 -2.09 0.14 2.27
C MET A 185 -1.54 1.50 1.88
N ILE A 186 -2.12 2.14 0.86
CA ILE A 186 -1.77 3.51 0.46
C ILE A 186 -2.08 4.48 1.59
N SER A 187 -3.24 4.33 2.24
CA SER A 187 -3.64 5.17 3.37
C SER A 187 -2.67 5.04 4.55
N TYR A 188 -2.21 3.82 4.86
CA TYR A 188 -1.20 3.59 5.90
C TYR A 188 0.15 4.20 5.52
N ALA A 189 0.57 4.06 4.26
CA ALA A 189 1.81 4.64 3.79
C ALA A 189 1.80 6.18 3.83
N LEU A 190 0.64 6.82 3.72
CA LEU A 190 0.48 8.26 3.83
C LEU A 190 0.40 8.78 5.27
N ALA A 191 0.30 7.91 6.27
CA ALA A 191 0.12 8.29 7.67
C ALA A 191 1.14 9.33 8.18
N PRO A 192 2.45 9.29 7.81
CA PRO A 192 3.40 10.30 8.23
C PRO A 192 3.05 11.74 7.81
N TRP A 193 2.35 11.92 6.69
CA TRP A 193 1.90 13.24 6.21
C TRP A 193 0.50 13.59 6.67
N LEU A 194 -0.33 12.58 6.96
CA LEU A 194 -1.69 12.78 7.46
C LEU A 194 -1.73 13.09 8.95
N ALA A 195 -0.75 12.61 9.71
CA ALA A 195 -0.68 12.81 11.16
C ALA A 195 0.77 13.14 11.59
N PRO A 196 1.40 14.21 11.03
CA PRO A 196 2.83 14.49 11.18
C PRO A 196 3.26 14.61 12.64
N ALA A 197 2.43 15.17 13.50
CA ALA A 197 2.73 15.34 14.92
C ALA A 197 3.04 14.02 15.68
N TRP A 198 2.65 12.87 15.11
CA TRP A 198 2.92 11.56 15.69
C TRP A 198 4.21 10.90 15.16
N TYR A 199 4.74 11.43 14.06
CA TYR A 199 5.90 10.87 13.35
C TYR A 199 7.13 11.77 13.47
N GLU A 200 6.98 13.02 13.89
CA GLU A 200 8.08 13.93 14.13
C GLU A 200 8.56 13.78 15.58
N PRO A 201 9.89 13.72 15.83
CA PRO A 201 10.38 13.75 17.20
C PRO A 201 9.93 15.06 17.86
N PRO A 202 9.59 15.02 19.17
CA PRO A 202 9.25 16.24 19.89
C PRO A 202 10.39 17.25 19.74
N ALA A 203 10.04 18.50 19.46
CA ALA A 203 11.03 19.57 19.38
C ALA A 203 11.87 19.55 20.68
N VAL A 204 13.17 19.29 20.55
CA VAL A 204 14.07 19.38 21.69
C VAL A 204 14.03 20.83 22.15
N ALA A 205 13.47 21.08 23.33
CA ALA A 205 13.57 22.38 23.97
C ALA A 205 15.06 22.74 24.01
N ARG A 206 15.47 23.77 23.30
CA ARG A 206 16.79 24.36 23.43
C ARG A 206 16.74 25.18 24.69
N ASP A 207 17.37 24.68 25.74
CA ASP A 207 17.65 25.42 26.96
C ASP A 207 18.53 26.67 26.67
#